data_35aeb764498afd5af090b1f149cc0307
#
_entry.id   35aeb764498afd5af090b1f149cc0307
#
_cell.length_a   1.000
_cell.length_b   1.000
_cell.length_c   1.000
_cell.angle_alpha   90.00
_cell.angle_beta   90.00
_cell.angle_gamma   90.00
#
_symmetry.space_group_name_H-M   'P 1'
#
loop_
_entity.id
_entity.type
_entity.pdbx_description
1 polymer ?
#
loop_
_entity_poly.entity_id
_entity_poly.type
_entity_poly.pdbx_seq_one_letter_code
_entity_poly.pdbx_strand_id
1 'polypeptide(L)'
;MLAIQELLPGAEQRFCMRHLYANFRKKFGGKKLKNLMWRAAVSTYPQAWERKMRNIKEANLEAYKYLIAIPPRFWSRSRFTSQAICDTLVNNMSEAFNSVIIDARTKPIVSMLEDIKIYLMKRWAKNRKKVKAFKGSICPRITTRLREESALTKNWIPSWSGEKIFEVKHISLIGEKYKVNIDTHQCTCRKWMLSGIPCCHALAAMRFLNLNAEEFIPHWFRTCTYEETYHSIIYPVNGQLLWERTSYNDVQPPSKGDYLGGQRKRGDWNSGN
;
A
#
# COMPACT_ATOMS: atom_id res chain seq x y z
N MET A 1 -3.86 -1.35 -18.77
CA MET A 1 -2.78 -2.25 -18.32
C MET A 1 -1.64 -2.32 -19.33
N LEU A 2 -1.89 -2.42 -20.62
CA LEU A 2 -0.84 -2.49 -21.67
C LEU A 2 0.14 -1.31 -21.60
N ALA A 3 -0.33 -0.07 -21.57
CA ALA A 3 0.52 1.12 -21.53
C ALA A 3 1.52 1.16 -20.34
N ILE A 4 1.15 0.64 -19.16
CA ILE A 4 2.07 0.59 -18.01
C ILE A 4 3.13 -0.49 -18.23
N GLN A 5 2.79 -1.61 -18.87
CA GLN A 5 3.75 -2.66 -19.19
C GLN A 5 4.78 -2.22 -20.23
N GLU A 6 4.34 -1.40 -21.18
CA GLU A 6 5.21 -0.84 -22.22
C GLU A 6 6.13 0.25 -21.68
N LEU A 7 5.58 1.18 -20.87
CA LEU A 7 6.33 2.33 -20.37
C LEU A 7 7.16 2.03 -19.10
N LEU A 8 6.76 1.03 -18.32
CA LEU A 8 7.40 0.65 -17.06
C LEU A 8 7.54 -0.89 -16.97
N PRO A 9 8.41 -1.51 -17.77
CA PRO A 9 8.51 -2.97 -17.92
C PRO A 9 8.96 -3.71 -16.64
N GLY A 10 9.32 -3.04 -15.58
CA GLY A 10 9.65 -3.66 -14.27
C GLY A 10 8.59 -3.44 -13.18
N ALA A 11 7.54 -2.66 -13.47
CA ALA A 11 6.55 -2.30 -12.47
C ALA A 11 5.54 -3.43 -12.19
N GLU A 12 5.43 -3.85 -10.94
CA GLU A 12 4.42 -4.83 -10.53
C GLU A 12 3.03 -4.18 -10.47
N GLN A 13 2.13 -4.65 -11.32
CA GLN A 13 0.76 -4.15 -11.39
C GLN A 13 -0.13 -4.88 -10.39
N ARG A 14 -0.94 -4.12 -9.64
CA ARG A 14 -1.88 -4.66 -8.65
C ARG A 14 -3.22 -3.95 -8.75
N PHE A 15 -4.30 -4.69 -8.52
CA PHE A 15 -5.63 -4.11 -8.41
C PHE A 15 -5.85 -3.51 -7.03
N CYS A 16 -6.56 -2.39 -6.98
CA CYS A 16 -7.07 -1.88 -5.72
C CYS A 16 -8.18 -2.82 -5.20
N MET A 17 -7.97 -3.42 -4.05
CA MET A 17 -8.95 -4.33 -3.44
C MET A 17 -10.30 -3.69 -3.13
N ARG A 18 -10.35 -2.38 -2.90
CA ARG A 18 -11.62 -1.67 -2.72
C ARG A 18 -12.45 -1.67 -4.00
N HIS A 19 -11.81 -1.37 -5.14
CA HIS A 19 -12.48 -1.38 -6.44
C HIS A 19 -12.85 -2.80 -6.87
N LEU A 20 -11.96 -3.76 -6.65
CA LEU A 20 -12.26 -5.17 -6.92
C LEU A 20 -13.45 -5.65 -6.08
N TYR A 21 -13.48 -5.32 -4.79
CA TYR A 21 -14.59 -5.63 -3.91
C TYR A 21 -15.88 -4.89 -4.32
N ALA A 22 -15.81 -3.63 -4.73
CA ALA A 22 -16.99 -2.89 -5.21
C ALA A 22 -17.64 -3.58 -6.41
N ASN A 23 -16.83 -4.09 -7.36
CA ASN A 23 -17.33 -4.85 -8.50
C ASN A 23 -17.86 -6.24 -8.07
N PHE A 24 -17.13 -6.92 -7.19
CA PHE A 24 -17.56 -8.21 -6.64
C PHE A 24 -18.90 -8.11 -5.91
N ARG A 25 -19.08 -7.08 -5.07
CA ARG A 25 -20.30 -6.85 -4.28
C ARG A 25 -21.55 -6.65 -5.13
N LYS A 26 -21.42 -6.10 -6.34
CA LYS A 26 -22.56 -5.94 -7.27
C LYS A 26 -23.19 -7.28 -7.66
N LYS A 27 -22.40 -8.37 -7.67
CA LYS A 27 -22.83 -9.72 -8.01
C LYS A 27 -23.02 -10.62 -6.79
N PHE A 28 -22.17 -10.47 -5.78
CA PHE A 28 -22.06 -11.34 -4.62
C PHE A 28 -22.07 -10.53 -3.33
N GLY A 29 -23.26 -10.21 -2.83
CA GLY A 29 -23.46 -9.47 -1.60
C GLY A 29 -23.18 -10.29 -0.34
N GLY A 30 -23.17 -9.59 0.81
CA GLY A 30 -23.12 -10.20 2.14
C GLY A 30 -21.77 -10.13 2.85
N LYS A 31 -21.85 -9.99 4.18
CA LYS A 31 -20.70 -9.83 5.08
C LYS A 31 -19.77 -11.05 5.07
N LYS A 32 -20.34 -12.28 4.93
CA LYS A 32 -19.57 -13.53 4.90
C LYS A 32 -18.61 -13.56 3.72
N LEU A 33 -19.11 -13.35 2.49
CA LEU A 33 -18.29 -13.35 1.27
C LEU A 33 -17.28 -12.22 1.25
N LYS A 34 -17.65 -11.00 1.71
CA LYS A 34 -16.71 -9.90 1.94
C LYS A 34 -15.52 -10.32 2.78
N ASN A 35 -15.78 -10.89 3.95
CA ASN A 35 -14.72 -11.29 4.87
C ASN A 35 -13.84 -12.40 4.30
N LEU A 36 -14.42 -13.38 3.60
CA LEU A 36 -13.66 -14.46 2.96
C LEU A 36 -12.76 -13.93 1.84
N MET A 37 -13.27 -13.02 0.99
CA MET A 37 -12.49 -12.38 -0.07
C MET A 37 -11.30 -11.58 0.51
N TRP A 38 -11.53 -10.77 1.55
CA TRP A 38 -10.46 -10.02 2.21
C TRP A 38 -9.43 -10.96 2.86
N ARG A 39 -9.86 -12.05 3.50
CA ARG A 39 -8.95 -13.05 4.06
C ARG A 39 -8.10 -13.73 2.98
N ALA A 40 -8.65 -13.99 1.79
CA ALA A 40 -7.89 -14.49 0.67
C ALA A 40 -6.88 -13.45 0.15
N ALA A 41 -7.29 -12.19 0.03
CA ALA A 41 -6.41 -11.10 -0.42
C ALA A 41 -5.21 -10.86 0.52
N VAL A 42 -5.40 -10.90 1.84
CA VAL A 42 -4.33 -10.69 2.82
C VAL A 42 -3.44 -11.90 3.07
N SER A 43 -3.79 -13.08 2.55
CA SER A 43 -2.96 -14.28 2.66
C SER A 43 -1.60 -14.04 2.03
N THR A 44 -0.51 -14.34 2.74
CA THR A 44 0.85 -13.99 2.32
C THR A 44 1.59 -15.11 1.58
N TYR A 45 1.12 -16.36 1.68
CA TYR A 45 1.70 -17.50 0.99
C TYR A 45 0.61 -18.33 0.27
N PRO A 46 0.99 -19.06 -0.80
CA PRO A 46 0.05 -19.74 -1.68
C PRO A 46 -0.95 -20.67 -0.97
N GLN A 47 -0.48 -21.54 -0.11
CA GLN A 47 -1.31 -22.53 0.57
C GLN A 47 -2.37 -21.89 1.49
N ALA A 48 -2.04 -20.77 2.13
CA ALA A 48 -3.01 -20.01 2.92
C ALA A 48 -4.11 -19.42 2.03
N TRP A 49 -3.74 -18.89 0.86
CA TRP A 49 -4.71 -18.38 -0.11
C TRP A 49 -5.64 -19.48 -0.62
N GLU A 50 -5.10 -20.64 -0.99
CA GLU A 50 -5.86 -21.78 -1.48
C GLU A 50 -6.88 -22.28 -0.45
N ARG A 51 -6.49 -22.35 0.84
CA ARG A 51 -7.44 -22.66 1.91
C ARG A 51 -8.60 -21.65 1.98
N LYS A 52 -8.31 -20.34 1.84
CA LYS A 52 -9.36 -19.31 1.85
C LYS A 52 -10.22 -19.35 0.61
N MET A 53 -9.67 -19.68 -0.55
CA MET A 53 -10.44 -19.88 -1.78
C MET A 53 -11.35 -21.10 -1.71
N ARG A 54 -10.94 -22.20 -1.05
CA ARG A 54 -11.84 -23.33 -0.75
C ARG A 54 -13.04 -22.92 0.10
N ASN A 55 -12.83 -22.13 1.16
CA ASN A 55 -13.92 -21.63 1.98
C ASN A 55 -14.90 -20.73 1.18
N ILE A 56 -14.39 -19.98 0.18
CA ILE A 56 -15.25 -19.22 -0.74
C ILE A 56 -16.06 -20.15 -1.63
N LYS A 57 -15.42 -21.21 -2.17
CA LYS A 57 -16.08 -22.22 -3.01
C LYS A 57 -17.21 -22.92 -2.27
N GLU A 58 -16.99 -23.29 -1.01
CA GLU A 58 -18.00 -23.90 -0.14
C GLU A 58 -19.15 -22.94 0.18
N ALA A 59 -18.84 -21.65 0.33
CA ALA A 59 -19.85 -20.65 0.63
C ALA A 59 -20.68 -20.23 -0.60
N ASN A 60 -20.04 -20.14 -1.78
CA ASN A 60 -20.67 -19.75 -3.05
C ASN A 60 -19.75 -20.10 -4.22
N LEU A 61 -20.16 -21.06 -5.04
CA LEU A 61 -19.40 -21.55 -6.18
C LEU A 61 -19.20 -20.48 -7.27
N GLU A 62 -20.20 -19.67 -7.54
CA GLU A 62 -20.10 -18.62 -8.58
C GLU A 62 -19.17 -17.47 -8.15
N ALA A 63 -19.20 -17.10 -6.86
CA ALA A 63 -18.24 -16.16 -6.29
C ALA A 63 -16.79 -16.68 -6.39
N TYR A 64 -16.59 -17.98 -6.17
CA TYR A 64 -15.30 -18.64 -6.38
C TYR A 64 -14.86 -18.57 -7.85
N LYS A 65 -15.73 -18.96 -8.79
CA LYS A 65 -15.45 -18.92 -10.23
C LYS A 65 -15.07 -17.49 -10.68
N TYR A 66 -15.79 -16.49 -10.19
CA TYR A 66 -15.47 -15.09 -10.47
C TYR A 66 -14.07 -14.69 -10.01
N LEU A 67 -13.68 -15.06 -8.79
CA LEU A 67 -12.40 -14.67 -8.21
C LEU A 67 -11.22 -15.46 -8.77
N ILE A 68 -11.41 -16.74 -9.09
CA ILE A 68 -10.33 -17.58 -9.65
C ILE A 68 -9.98 -17.20 -11.09
N ALA A 69 -10.94 -16.63 -11.84
CA ALA A 69 -10.70 -16.10 -13.17
C ALA A 69 -9.76 -14.87 -13.17
N ILE A 70 -9.58 -14.22 -12.01
CA ILE A 70 -8.67 -13.09 -11.85
C ILE A 70 -7.33 -13.63 -11.32
N PRO A 71 -6.22 -13.51 -12.05
CA PRO A 71 -4.93 -14.01 -11.57
C PRO A 71 -4.58 -13.46 -10.20
N PRO A 72 -4.28 -14.30 -9.19
CA PRO A 72 -4.10 -13.88 -7.80
C PRO A 72 -2.91 -12.93 -7.61
N ARG A 73 -1.95 -12.90 -8.54
CA ARG A 73 -0.83 -11.93 -8.54
C ARG A 73 -1.28 -10.46 -8.56
N PHE A 74 -2.49 -10.19 -9.03
CA PHE A 74 -3.01 -8.82 -9.09
C PHE A 74 -3.74 -8.38 -7.83
N TRP A 75 -4.20 -9.31 -6.96
CA TRP A 75 -5.09 -8.96 -5.86
C TRP A 75 -4.82 -9.67 -4.54
N SER A 76 -3.89 -10.64 -4.50
CA SER A 76 -3.55 -11.35 -3.26
C SER A 76 -2.06 -11.28 -2.98
N ARG A 77 -1.72 -10.91 -1.75
CA ARG A 77 -0.33 -10.90 -1.25
C ARG A 77 0.38 -12.24 -1.42
N SER A 78 -0.37 -13.33 -1.51
CA SER A 78 0.19 -14.69 -1.67
C SER A 78 1.05 -14.85 -2.94
N ARG A 79 0.81 -14.02 -3.94
CA ARG A 79 1.50 -14.04 -5.23
C ARG A 79 2.21 -12.71 -5.56
N PHE A 80 2.28 -11.76 -4.63
CA PHE A 80 3.09 -10.56 -4.81
C PHE A 80 4.57 -10.92 -4.80
N THR A 81 5.37 -10.19 -5.56
CA THR A 81 6.83 -10.34 -5.52
C THR A 81 7.39 -9.68 -4.25
N SER A 82 8.54 -10.14 -3.80
CA SER A 82 9.25 -9.51 -2.69
C SER A 82 10.11 -8.32 -3.12
N GLN A 83 10.27 -8.08 -4.43
CA GLN A 83 11.10 -6.99 -4.96
C GLN A 83 10.55 -5.61 -4.61
N ALA A 84 9.22 -5.44 -4.70
CA ALA A 84 8.58 -4.17 -4.40
C ALA A 84 8.56 -3.79 -2.91
N ILE A 85 8.84 -4.73 -2.01
CA ILE A 85 8.76 -4.59 -0.53
C ILE A 85 7.53 -3.76 -0.11
N CYS A 86 6.40 -4.08 -0.71
CA CYS A 86 5.14 -3.39 -0.52
C CYS A 86 4.01 -4.40 -0.41
N ASP A 87 3.32 -4.43 0.72
CA ASP A 87 2.20 -5.32 0.98
C ASP A 87 0.82 -4.65 0.86
N THR A 88 0.79 -3.44 0.27
CA THR A 88 -0.42 -2.63 0.12
C THR A 88 -1.41 -3.26 -0.85
N LEU A 89 -2.66 -3.37 -0.43
CA LEU A 89 -3.78 -3.91 -1.21
C LEU A 89 -4.71 -2.83 -1.78
N VAL A 90 -4.52 -1.57 -1.40
CA VAL A 90 -5.41 -0.47 -1.77
C VAL A 90 -4.61 0.74 -2.22
N ASN A 91 -5.11 1.45 -3.22
CA ASN A 91 -4.47 2.65 -3.78
C ASN A 91 -4.99 3.93 -3.09
N ASN A 92 -4.87 3.98 -1.76
CA ASN A 92 -5.38 5.12 -1.00
C ASN A 92 -4.64 6.44 -1.27
N MET A 93 -3.36 6.40 -1.69
CA MET A 93 -2.57 7.62 -1.84
C MET A 93 -3.01 8.44 -3.05
N SER A 94 -3.12 7.79 -4.22
CA SER A 94 -3.60 8.45 -5.45
C SER A 94 -5.06 8.88 -5.33
N GLU A 95 -5.91 8.03 -4.73
CA GLU A 95 -7.33 8.35 -4.50
C GLU A 95 -7.49 9.55 -3.56
N ALA A 96 -6.71 9.62 -2.46
CA ALA A 96 -6.74 10.74 -1.54
C ALA A 96 -6.23 12.04 -2.19
N PHE A 97 -5.16 11.97 -2.98
CA PHE A 97 -4.68 13.15 -3.72
C PHE A 97 -5.71 13.60 -4.77
N ASN A 98 -6.24 12.67 -5.55
CA ASN A 98 -7.26 12.97 -6.54
C ASN A 98 -8.51 13.63 -5.93
N SER A 99 -8.95 13.17 -4.74
CA SER A 99 -10.10 13.78 -4.05
C SER A 99 -9.81 15.22 -3.60
N VAL A 100 -8.58 15.51 -3.20
CA VAL A 100 -8.18 16.86 -2.76
C VAL A 100 -8.15 17.85 -3.92
N ILE A 101 -7.79 17.41 -5.12
CA ILE A 101 -7.64 18.27 -6.29
C ILE A 101 -8.89 18.32 -7.19
N ILE A 102 -10.01 17.68 -6.78
CA ILE A 102 -11.25 17.68 -7.57
C ILE A 102 -11.71 19.09 -7.91
N ASP A 103 -11.79 19.97 -6.91
CA ASP A 103 -12.24 21.35 -7.10
C ASP A 103 -11.25 22.16 -7.93
N ALA A 104 -9.94 21.93 -7.75
CA ALA A 104 -8.91 22.57 -8.56
C ALA A 104 -9.04 22.21 -10.05
N ARG A 105 -9.38 20.96 -10.38
CA ARG A 105 -9.54 20.49 -11.78
C ARG A 105 -10.67 21.15 -12.56
N THR A 106 -11.58 21.82 -11.89
CA THR A 106 -12.68 22.57 -12.55
C THR A 106 -12.26 23.97 -12.96
N LYS A 107 -11.07 24.42 -12.56
CA LYS A 107 -10.55 25.77 -12.80
C LYS A 107 -9.66 25.81 -14.05
N PRO A 108 -9.42 27.01 -14.62
CA PRO A 108 -8.40 27.22 -15.65
C PRO A 108 -7.02 26.71 -15.19
N ILE A 109 -6.18 26.28 -16.13
CA ILE A 109 -4.94 25.56 -15.86
C ILE A 109 -4.01 26.28 -14.86
N VAL A 110 -3.85 27.60 -14.97
CA VAL A 110 -3.01 28.40 -14.07
C VAL A 110 -3.56 28.34 -12.65
N SER A 111 -4.84 28.62 -12.46
CA SER A 111 -5.51 28.57 -11.14
C SER A 111 -5.50 27.16 -10.55
N MET A 112 -5.64 26.11 -11.38
CA MET A 112 -5.52 24.73 -10.95
C MET A 112 -4.12 24.44 -10.41
N LEU A 113 -3.07 24.86 -11.13
CA LEU A 113 -1.68 24.65 -10.71
C LEU A 113 -1.35 25.45 -9.43
N GLU A 114 -1.89 26.65 -9.28
CA GLU A 114 -1.73 27.45 -8.06
C GLU A 114 -2.38 26.76 -6.86
N ASP A 115 -3.59 26.24 -6.98
CA ASP A 115 -4.26 25.49 -5.91
C ASP A 115 -3.46 24.24 -5.51
N ILE A 116 -2.97 23.48 -6.48
CA ILE A 116 -2.15 22.31 -6.24
C ILE A 116 -0.85 22.70 -5.53
N LYS A 117 -0.17 23.76 -5.98
CA LYS A 117 1.04 24.29 -5.35
C LYS A 117 0.78 24.70 -3.89
N ILE A 118 -0.29 25.46 -3.63
CA ILE A 118 -0.66 25.90 -2.28
C ILE A 118 -0.96 24.68 -1.39
N TYR A 119 -1.67 23.67 -1.91
CA TYR A 119 -1.91 22.44 -1.18
C TYR A 119 -0.61 21.73 -0.81
N LEU A 120 0.30 21.56 -1.77
CA LEU A 120 1.60 20.92 -1.54
C LEU A 120 2.44 21.71 -0.54
N MET A 121 2.51 23.03 -0.68
CA MET A 121 3.22 23.93 0.22
C MET A 121 2.73 23.79 1.67
N LYS A 122 1.41 23.82 1.89
CA LYS A 122 0.80 23.61 3.21
C LYS A 122 1.07 22.20 3.74
N ARG A 123 1.00 21.18 2.88
CA ARG A 123 1.28 19.79 3.26
C ARG A 123 2.73 19.59 3.66
N TRP A 124 3.69 20.16 2.91
CA TRP A 124 5.11 20.11 3.23
C TRP A 124 5.41 20.77 4.57
N ALA A 125 4.94 22.00 4.77
CA ALA A 125 5.11 22.74 6.02
C ALA A 125 4.52 21.96 7.22
N LYS A 126 3.31 21.41 7.07
CA LYS A 126 2.65 20.60 8.11
C LYS A 126 3.45 19.34 8.44
N ASN A 127 3.95 18.61 7.44
CA ASN A 127 4.69 17.36 7.64
C ASN A 127 6.08 17.64 8.24
N ARG A 128 6.76 18.72 7.84
CA ARG A 128 8.02 19.20 8.45
C ARG A 128 7.85 19.54 9.92
N LYS A 129 6.73 20.17 10.29
CA LYS A 129 6.42 20.42 11.70
C LYS A 129 6.10 19.12 12.44
N LYS A 130 5.38 18.20 11.79
CA LYS A 130 4.93 16.93 12.39
C LYS A 130 6.09 16.00 12.75
N VAL A 131 7.13 15.92 11.92
CA VAL A 131 8.27 15.02 12.18
C VAL A 131 9.00 15.36 13.47
N LYS A 132 9.05 16.65 13.86
CA LYS A 132 9.66 17.09 15.12
C LYS A 132 9.01 16.50 16.37
N ALA A 133 7.77 16.03 16.25
CA ALA A 133 7.03 15.38 17.33
C ALA A 133 7.17 13.84 17.31
N PHE A 134 7.88 13.28 16.33
CA PHE A 134 8.10 11.82 16.29
C PHE A 134 9.11 11.42 17.36
N LYS A 135 8.79 10.35 18.08
CA LYS A 135 9.69 9.74 19.06
C LYS A 135 10.32 8.48 18.47
N GLY A 136 11.64 8.35 18.62
CA GLY A 136 12.39 7.19 18.13
C GLY A 136 12.83 7.29 16.68
N SER A 137 13.56 6.26 16.23
CA SER A 137 14.21 6.18 14.92
C SER A 137 13.27 5.79 13.78
N ILE A 138 12.07 5.27 14.11
CA ILE A 138 11.11 4.69 13.17
C ILE A 138 9.83 5.51 13.14
N CYS A 139 9.23 5.69 11.96
CA CYS A 139 7.96 6.38 11.79
C CYS A 139 6.84 5.75 12.64
N PRO A 140 5.97 6.54 13.29
CA PRO A 140 5.00 6.06 14.30
C PRO A 140 4.07 4.95 13.82
N ARG A 141 3.65 4.96 12.55
CA ARG A 141 2.81 3.89 11.96
C ARG A 141 3.54 2.55 11.89
N ILE A 142 4.83 2.58 11.63
CA ILE A 142 5.67 1.38 11.55
C ILE A 142 5.94 0.84 12.95
N THR A 143 6.21 1.72 13.91
CA THR A 143 6.35 1.36 15.32
C THR A 143 5.08 0.66 15.85
N THR A 144 3.89 1.18 15.50
CA THR A 144 2.62 0.53 15.87
C THR A 144 2.53 -0.87 15.27
N ARG A 145 2.83 -1.02 13.98
CA ARG A 145 2.79 -2.32 13.28
C ARG A 145 3.81 -3.31 13.88
N LEU A 146 5.02 -2.84 14.18
CA LEU A 146 6.04 -3.67 14.83
C LEU A 146 5.59 -4.14 16.22
N ARG A 147 4.92 -3.27 16.98
CA ARG A 147 4.34 -3.61 18.28
C ARG A 147 3.23 -4.65 18.16
N GLU A 148 2.36 -4.54 17.16
CA GLU A 148 1.30 -5.53 16.90
C GLU A 148 1.89 -6.91 16.57
N GLU A 149 2.89 -6.99 15.69
CA GLU A 149 3.59 -8.25 15.39
C GLU A 149 4.35 -8.77 16.64
N SER A 150 4.94 -7.88 17.43
CA SER A 150 5.62 -8.23 18.69
C SER A 150 4.67 -8.85 19.72
N ALA A 151 3.44 -8.36 19.82
CA ALA A 151 2.43 -8.94 20.73
C ALA A 151 2.06 -10.39 20.38
N LEU A 152 2.20 -10.77 19.11
CA LEU A 152 1.91 -12.13 18.65
C LEU A 152 3.05 -13.13 18.94
N THR A 153 4.26 -12.67 19.25
CA THR A 153 5.42 -13.55 19.49
C THR A 153 5.21 -14.53 20.65
N LYS A 154 4.36 -14.20 21.63
CA LYS A 154 4.01 -15.06 22.76
C LYS A 154 3.46 -16.43 22.35
N ASN A 155 2.97 -16.57 21.14
CA ASN A 155 2.41 -17.81 20.62
C ASN A 155 3.43 -18.66 19.83
N TRP A 156 4.69 -18.22 19.75
CA TRP A 156 5.68 -18.81 18.86
C TRP A 156 6.97 -19.14 19.61
N ILE A 157 7.42 -20.38 19.46
CA ILE A 157 8.65 -20.89 20.07
C ILE A 157 9.70 -21.03 18.97
N PRO A 158 10.82 -20.26 19.03
CA PRO A 158 11.94 -20.41 18.13
C PRO A 158 12.83 -21.60 18.57
N SER A 159 13.21 -22.43 17.60
CA SER A 159 14.21 -23.45 17.74
C SER A 159 15.39 -23.10 16.84
N TRP A 160 16.55 -22.88 17.44
CA TRP A 160 17.77 -22.50 16.72
C TRP A 160 18.33 -23.69 15.95
N SER A 161 18.71 -23.49 14.69
CA SER A 161 19.28 -24.51 13.80
C SER A 161 20.77 -24.29 13.51
N GLY A 162 21.30 -23.14 13.82
CA GLY A 162 22.66 -22.68 13.52
C GLY A 162 22.66 -21.29 12.91
N GLU A 163 23.77 -20.56 13.03
CA GLU A 163 23.91 -19.17 12.57
C GLU A 163 22.72 -18.32 12.99
N LYS A 164 22.01 -17.72 12.04
CA LYS A 164 20.78 -16.96 12.27
C LYS A 164 19.54 -17.62 11.64
N ILE A 165 19.54 -18.96 11.59
CA ILE A 165 18.45 -19.76 11.01
C ILE A 165 17.67 -20.43 12.14
N PHE A 166 16.33 -20.33 12.03
CA PHE A 166 15.40 -20.84 13.03
C PHE A 166 14.22 -21.60 12.39
N GLU A 167 13.77 -22.65 13.06
CA GLU A 167 12.39 -23.14 12.94
C GLU A 167 11.57 -22.51 14.05
N VAL A 168 10.45 -21.84 13.69
CA VAL A 168 9.56 -21.19 14.65
C VAL A 168 8.21 -21.88 14.58
N LYS A 169 7.82 -22.55 15.67
CA LYS A 169 6.57 -23.34 15.76
C LYS A 169 5.53 -22.67 16.66
N HIS A 170 4.27 -22.84 16.33
CA HIS A 170 3.17 -22.35 17.16
C HIS A 170 3.00 -23.22 18.42
N ILE A 171 2.70 -22.60 19.57
CA ILE A 171 2.56 -23.29 20.86
C ILE A 171 1.43 -24.31 20.85
N SER A 172 0.27 -23.95 20.27
CA SER A 172 -0.98 -24.74 20.37
C SER A 172 -1.43 -25.36 19.04
N LEU A 173 -0.97 -24.83 17.89
CA LEU A 173 -1.43 -25.30 16.57
C LEU A 173 -0.43 -26.31 16.02
N ILE A 174 -0.78 -27.60 16.12
CA ILE A 174 0.04 -28.70 15.64
C ILE A 174 0.29 -28.53 14.13
N GLY A 175 1.54 -28.60 13.70
CA GLY A 175 1.97 -28.47 12.31
C GLY A 175 2.12 -27.04 11.79
N GLU A 176 1.74 -26.01 12.54
CA GLU A 176 2.06 -24.64 12.16
C GLU A 176 3.49 -24.27 12.57
N LYS A 177 4.38 -24.23 11.59
CA LYS A 177 5.78 -23.85 11.75
C LYS A 177 6.30 -23.11 10.53
N TYR A 178 7.28 -22.23 10.76
CA TYR A 178 7.90 -21.42 9.73
C TYR A 178 9.40 -21.37 9.88
N LYS A 179 10.12 -21.43 8.74
CA LYS A 179 11.57 -21.20 8.69
C LYS A 179 11.82 -19.70 8.66
N VAL A 180 12.75 -19.24 9.50
CA VAL A 180 13.22 -17.85 9.55
C VAL A 180 14.72 -17.85 9.27
N ASN A 181 15.18 -16.95 8.40
CA ASN A 181 16.58 -16.60 8.23
C ASN A 181 16.69 -15.09 8.47
N ILE A 182 17.39 -14.70 9.55
CA ILE A 182 17.50 -13.30 9.97
C ILE A 182 18.44 -12.53 9.05
N ASP A 183 19.54 -13.13 8.59
CA ASP A 183 20.52 -12.44 7.72
C ASP A 183 19.93 -12.06 6.36
N THR A 184 19.13 -12.95 5.79
CA THR A 184 18.47 -12.69 4.51
C THR A 184 17.12 -11.99 4.64
N HIS A 185 16.70 -11.61 5.86
CA HIS A 185 15.42 -10.99 6.15
C HIS A 185 14.21 -11.81 5.65
N GLN A 186 14.30 -13.15 5.77
CA GLN A 186 13.31 -14.07 5.22
C GLN A 186 12.55 -14.83 6.30
N CYS A 187 11.27 -15.00 6.06
CA CYS A 187 10.42 -15.93 6.76
C CYS A 187 9.47 -16.61 5.76
N THR A 188 9.29 -17.93 5.85
CA THR A 188 8.42 -18.68 4.95
C THR A 188 6.93 -18.26 5.04
N CYS A 189 6.52 -17.53 6.08
CA CYS A 189 5.22 -16.85 6.11
C CYS A 189 5.13 -15.66 5.14
N ARG A 190 6.22 -15.19 4.57
CA ARG A 190 6.41 -14.11 3.60
C ARG A 190 6.03 -12.70 4.06
N LYS A 191 5.46 -12.50 5.24
CA LYS A 191 5.07 -11.15 5.71
C LYS A 191 6.26 -10.19 5.73
N TRP A 192 7.41 -10.63 6.28
CA TRP A 192 8.62 -9.81 6.35
C TRP A 192 9.12 -9.42 4.96
N MET A 193 9.29 -10.41 4.07
CA MET A 193 9.75 -10.21 2.70
C MET A 193 8.85 -9.24 1.90
N LEU A 194 7.53 -9.29 2.14
CA LEU A 194 6.57 -8.45 1.42
C LEU A 194 6.48 -7.02 1.96
N SER A 195 6.72 -6.82 3.25
CA SER A 195 6.50 -5.53 3.90
C SER A 195 7.78 -4.81 4.31
N GLY A 196 8.91 -5.53 4.40
CA GLY A 196 10.14 -5.04 5.02
C GLY A 196 10.09 -4.97 6.54
N ILE A 197 8.95 -5.33 7.17
CA ILE A 197 8.78 -5.28 8.62
C ILE A 197 8.82 -6.69 9.17
N PRO A 198 9.69 -6.98 10.18
CA PRO A 198 9.78 -8.30 10.78
C PRO A 198 8.41 -8.80 11.26
N CYS A 199 8.04 -10.01 10.85
CA CYS A 199 6.83 -10.68 11.32
C CYS A 199 7.02 -11.27 12.72
N CYS A 200 5.95 -11.69 13.37
CA CYS A 200 5.99 -12.30 14.70
C CYS A 200 6.97 -13.47 14.81
N HIS A 201 7.16 -14.28 13.76
CA HIS A 201 8.11 -15.39 13.75
C HIS A 201 9.56 -14.88 13.76
N ALA A 202 9.86 -13.89 12.92
CA ALA A 202 11.19 -13.26 12.90
C ALA A 202 11.49 -12.56 14.23
N LEU A 203 10.50 -11.86 14.80
CA LEU A 203 10.65 -11.21 16.11
C LEU A 203 10.86 -12.21 17.25
N ALA A 204 10.24 -13.39 17.20
CA ALA A 204 10.49 -14.46 18.19
C ALA A 204 11.94 -14.96 18.11
N ALA A 205 12.45 -15.17 16.88
CA ALA A 205 13.85 -15.57 16.64
C ALA A 205 14.84 -14.45 17.03
N MET A 206 14.55 -13.19 16.72
CA MET A 206 15.39 -12.05 17.11
C MET A 206 15.49 -11.90 18.63
N ARG A 207 14.37 -12.09 19.35
CA ARG A 207 14.38 -12.09 20.82
C ARG A 207 15.25 -13.19 21.40
N PHE A 208 15.24 -14.37 20.81
CA PHE A 208 16.11 -15.47 21.24
C PHE A 208 17.60 -15.09 21.16
N LEU A 209 17.99 -14.34 20.12
CA LEU A 209 19.36 -13.83 19.96
C LEU A 209 19.60 -12.47 20.62
N ASN A 210 18.63 -11.92 21.35
CA ASN A 210 18.70 -10.60 21.95
C ASN A 210 19.01 -9.47 20.94
N LEU A 211 18.48 -9.58 19.70
CA LEU A 211 18.65 -8.60 18.63
C LEU A 211 17.60 -7.50 18.70
N ASN A 212 18.02 -6.28 18.37
CA ASN A 212 17.09 -5.15 18.25
C ASN A 212 16.36 -5.19 16.92
N ALA A 213 15.04 -5.43 16.93
CA ALA A 213 14.22 -5.52 15.74
C ALA A 213 14.15 -4.22 14.91
N GLU A 214 14.41 -3.06 15.53
CA GLU A 214 14.42 -1.76 14.83
C GLU A 214 15.54 -1.65 13.80
N GLU A 215 16.64 -2.36 13.99
CA GLU A 215 17.78 -2.37 13.06
C GLU A 215 17.43 -3.02 11.72
N PHE A 216 16.45 -3.92 11.72
CA PHE A 216 15.96 -4.63 10.54
C PHE A 216 14.84 -3.90 9.79
N ILE A 217 14.49 -2.67 10.20
CA ILE A 217 13.51 -1.85 9.52
C ILE A 217 14.19 -1.07 8.38
N PRO A 218 13.68 -1.15 7.15
CA PRO A 218 14.21 -0.43 5.99
C PRO A 218 14.30 1.08 6.22
N HIS A 219 15.30 1.72 5.58
CA HIS A 219 15.58 3.15 5.74
C HIS A 219 14.38 4.05 5.37
N TRP A 220 13.59 3.69 4.35
CA TRP A 220 12.42 4.48 3.94
C TRP A 220 11.29 4.54 4.98
N PHE A 221 11.34 3.71 6.03
CA PHE A 221 10.42 3.76 7.16
C PHE A 221 10.99 4.52 8.37
N ARG A 222 12.21 5.06 8.26
CA ARG A 222 12.86 5.79 9.34
C ARG A 222 12.41 7.24 9.40
N THR A 223 12.50 7.81 10.60
CA THR A 223 12.15 9.22 10.87
C THR A 223 13.04 10.16 10.09
N CYS A 224 14.36 9.87 9.98
CA CYS A 224 15.30 10.68 9.20
C CYS A 224 14.90 10.79 7.72
N THR A 225 14.53 9.67 7.07
CA THR A 225 14.10 9.70 5.67
C THR A 225 12.81 10.48 5.47
N TYR A 226 11.88 10.39 6.45
CA TYR A 226 10.69 11.23 6.44
C TYR A 226 11.04 12.72 6.57
N GLU A 227 11.97 13.06 7.46
CA GLU A 227 12.47 14.42 7.65
C GLU A 227 13.15 14.95 6.39
N GLU A 228 14.06 14.19 5.79
CA GLU A 228 14.72 14.52 4.51
C GLU A 228 13.71 14.78 3.39
N THR A 229 12.68 13.93 3.28
CA THR A 229 11.62 14.08 2.28
C THR A 229 10.89 15.43 2.37
N TYR A 230 10.64 15.92 3.58
CA TYR A 230 9.88 17.15 3.81
C TYR A 230 10.77 18.35 4.20
N HIS A 231 12.09 18.20 4.18
CA HIS A 231 13.04 19.25 4.53
C HIS A 231 12.94 20.44 3.57
N SER A 232 12.82 20.18 2.27
CA SER A 232 12.76 21.22 1.25
C SER A 232 11.57 22.16 1.42
N ILE A 233 11.79 23.44 1.15
CA ILE A 233 10.73 24.45 1.15
C ILE A 233 10.16 24.56 -0.27
N ILE A 234 8.85 24.45 -0.39
CA ILE A 234 8.15 24.82 -1.61
C ILE A 234 7.91 26.32 -1.53
N TYR A 235 8.65 27.08 -2.34
CA TYR A 235 8.59 28.53 -2.29
C TYR A 235 7.27 29.08 -2.84
N PRO A 236 6.74 30.16 -2.27
CA PRO A 236 5.64 30.90 -2.86
C PRO A 236 6.06 31.52 -4.20
N VAL A 237 5.11 31.71 -5.08
CA VAL A 237 5.29 32.38 -6.37
C VAL A 237 4.51 33.70 -6.32
N ASN A 238 5.08 34.75 -6.92
CA ASN A 238 4.43 36.04 -7.04
C ASN A 238 3.14 35.96 -7.87
N GLY A 239 2.22 36.90 -7.68
CA GLY A 239 1.04 37.04 -8.51
C GLY A 239 1.39 37.42 -9.95
N GLN A 240 0.45 37.18 -10.87
CA GLN A 240 0.63 37.35 -12.33
C GLN A 240 1.13 38.75 -12.74
N LEU A 241 0.80 39.77 -11.98
CA LEU A 241 1.26 41.17 -12.24
C LEU A 241 2.78 41.35 -12.12
N LEU A 242 3.45 40.43 -11.41
CA LEU A 242 4.90 40.46 -11.19
C LEU A 242 5.63 39.40 -12.04
N TRP A 243 4.93 38.67 -12.91
CA TRP A 243 5.55 37.68 -13.77
C TRP A 243 6.27 38.34 -14.95
N GLU A 244 7.47 37.90 -15.24
CA GLU A 244 8.18 38.29 -16.44
C GLU A 244 7.51 37.70 -17.67
N ARG A 245 7.34 38.53 -18.70
CA ARG A 245 6.80 38.09 -19.97
C ARG A 245 7.83 37.24 -20.70
N THR A 246 7.46 36.00 -21.00
CA THR A 246 8.35 35.09 -21.74
C THR A 246 8.30 35.39 -23.24
N SER A 247 9.32 34.96 -23.99
CA SER A 247 9.34 35.03 -25.45
C SER A 247 8.50 33.95 -26.15
N TYR A 248 7.90 33.04 -25.37
CA TYR A 248 7.07 31.98 -25.92
C TYR A 248 5.67 32.50 -26.24
N ASN A 249 5.05 31.91 -27.29
CA ASN A 249 3.66 32.21 -27.64
C ASN A 249 2.73 31.82 -26.49
N ASP A 250 1.65 32.60 -26.31
CA ASP A 250 0.61 32.29 -25.33
C ASP A 250 -0.01 30.92 -25.59
N VAL A 251 -0.20 30.14 -24.52
CA VAL A 251 -0.89 28.85 -24.61
C VAL A 251 -2.33 29.09 -25.07
N GLN A 252 -2.67 28.59 -26.24
CA GLN A 252 -4.02 28.67 -26.77
C GLN A 252 -4.92 27.62 -26.08
N PRO A 253 -6.19 27.95 -25.79
CA PRO A 253 -7.14 26.95 -25.32
C PRO A 253 -7.34 25.89 -26.41
N PRO A 254 -7.60 24.62 -26.05
CA PRO A 254 -7.87 23.58 -27.04
C PRO A 254 -9.04 23.98 -27.94
N SER A 255 -8.94 23.70 -29.23
CA SER A 255 -10.02 23.98 -30.19
C SER A 255 -11.29 23.24 -29.79
N LYS A 256 -12.46 23.85 -30.06
CA LYS A 256 -13.77 23.27 -29.66
C LYS A 256 -14.03 21.85 -30.20
N GLY A 257 -13.22 21.36 -31.16
CA GLY A 257 -13.30 20.01 -31.71
C GLY A 257 -12.55 18.93 -30.93
N ASP A 258 -11.61 19.30 -30.08
CA ASP A 258 -10.72 18.35 -29.40
C ASP A 258 -11.27 17.82 -28.06
N TYR A 259 -12.49 18.21 -27.67
CA TYR A 259 -13.18 17.66 -26.49
C TYR A 259 -13.78 16.27 -26.76
N LEU A 260 -12.99 15.33 -27.27
CA LEU A 260 -13.36 13.91 -27.34
C LEU A 260 -13.04 13.13 -26.05
N GLY A 261 -13.05 13.81 -24.94
CA GLY A 261 -13.00 13.18 -23.60
C GLY A 261 -14.29 13.47 -22.87
N GLY A 262 -15.24 12.54 -22.95
CA GLY A 262 -16.60 12.70 -22.43
C GLY A 262 -16.65 13.32 -21.04
N GLN A 263 -17.35 14.45 -20.94
CA GLN A 263 -17.91 14.92 -19.68
C GLN A 263 -18.84 13.81 -19.15
N ARG A 264 -18.34 12.99 -18.24
CA ARG A 264 -19.22 12.17 -17.40
C ARG A 264 -20.09 13.15 -16.62
N LYS A 265 -21.39 13.18 -16.96
CA LYS A 265 -22.39 13.95 -16.25
C LYS A 265 -22.24 13.72 -14.75
N ARG A 266 -22.23 14.80 -13.98
CA ARG A 266 -22.30 14.83 -12.51
C ARG A 266 -23.64 14.21 -12.09
N GLY A 267 -23.82 12.92 -12.11
CA GLY A 267 -25.13 12.32 -11.86
C GLY A 267 -25.13 10.96 -11.18
N ASP A 268 -24.09 10.18 -11.33
CA ASP A 268 -24.21 8.74 -11.01
C ASP A 268 -23.44 8.25 -9.78
N TRP A 269 -23.05 9.14 -8.86
CA TRP A 269 -22.35 8.71 -7.63
C TRP A 269 -23.17 8.78 -6.35
N ASN A 270 -24.42 9.32 -6.40
CA ASN A 270 -25.27 9.53 -5.20
C ASN A 270 -26.62 8.79 -5.23
N SER A 271 -26.75 7.67 -5.91
CA SER A 271 -27.95 6.82 -5.76
C SER A 271 -27.53 5.39 -5.41
N GLY A 272 -27.52 5.12 -4.13
CA GLY A 272 -27.31 3.78 -3.60
C GLY A 272 -27.06 3.82 -2.09
N ASN A 273 -28.17 3.97 -1.33
CA ASN A 273 -28.25 3.69 0.10
C ASN A 273 -27.66 2.33 0.48
#